data_0603a14ac17174e1cb2bde0659e349a8
#
_entry.id   0603a14ac17174e1cb2bde0659e349a8
#
_cell.length_a   1.000
_cell.length_b   1.000
_cell.length_c   1.000
_cell.angle_alpha   90.00
_cell.angle_beta   90.00
_cell.angle_gamma   90.00
#
_symmetry.space_group_name_H-M   'P 1'
#
loop_
_entity.id
_entity.type
_entity.pdbx_description
1 polymer ?
#
loop_
_entity_poly.entity_id
_entity_poly.type
_entity_poly.pdbx_seq_one_letter_code
_entity_poly.pdbx_strand_id
1 'polypeptide(L)'
;MKKLLLMILPAFICAGSLFAQTSTVSGVWERGKTKAVKMFKIVEGGNLSEVATSALGEDGSFRMTFTPEKEGYFVLGTSSSVFQNRYIFYMKPGDPLNVRILPESYELIGKENTAENKEMVRWHDFIFPLEDKAVYFMGKHSTYVDFFPLLEEKLDKLGSYKVKKTKNKVFDTTFADFRKYDLLFNAVQFIYTVRSAHPQKEDFIDYYRQIDIPAIARTTSILNYPGGLRLFVNAYMLKAMVSDSSSAGEKRKNPVSAMLKEDVEMISNDTIKGEIALMFSGMSKTQVGLEQYKQEYGSFLVTDSQKKRWQRIEDNFAENMEKKKPINFTFPDAEGNDVSLSDFRGKVVYIDIWATWCGPCKKEMPAMKALEAEYKDNKDIAVSY
;
A
#
# COMPACT_ATOMS: atom_id res chain seq x y z
N MET A 1 -25.18 -74.88 20.70
CA MET A 1 -25.66 -73.59 20.29
C MET A 1 -24.84 -72.48 20.99
N LYS A 2 -23.76 -72.01 20.34
CA LYS A 2 -22.89 -70.91 20.88
C LYS A 2 -23.41 -69.57 20.42
N LYS A 3 -23.83 -68.72 21.36
CA LYS A 3 -24.22 -67.33 21.09
C LYS A 3 -22.96 -66.49 20.93
N LEU A 4 -22.73 -66.00 19.73
CA LEU A 4 -21.68 -65.01 19.41
C LEU A 4 -22.17 -63.61 19.84
N LEU A 5 -21.53 -63.03 20.84
CA LEU A 5 -21.81 -61.67 21.34
C LEU A 5 -20.97 -60.71 20.50
N LEU A 6 -21.61 -59.95 19.60
CA LEU A 6 -20.97 -58.90 18.79
C LEU A 6 -20.85 -57.64 19.68
N MET A 7 -19.64 -57.32 20.14
CA MET A 7 -19.35 -56.03 20.77
C MET A 7 -19.21 -54.97 19.69
N ILE A 8 -20.18 -54.09 19.58
CA ILE A 8 -20.10 -52.85 18.79
C ILE A 8 -19.35 -51.82 19.65
N LEU A 9 -18.11 -51.55 19.25
CA LEU A 9 -17.32 -50.45 19.82
C LEU A 9 -17.84 -49.14 19.20
N PRO A 10 -18.27 -48.12 19.97
CA PRO A 10 -18.62 -46.83 19.41
C PRO A 10 -17.32 -46.13 18.98
N ALA A 11 -17.15 -45.94 17.69
CA ALA A 11 -16.12 -45.06 17.17
C ALA A 11 -16.46 -43.62 17.62
N PHE A 12 -15.77 -43.16 18.63
CA PHE A 12 -15.76 -41.70 18.98
C PHE A 12 -15.05 -40.98 17.82
N ILE A 13 -15.83 -40.47 16.87
CA ILE A 13 -15.35 -39.44 15.94
C ILE A 13 -15.16 -38.18 16.78
N CYS A 14 -13.94 -37.95 17.26
CA CYS A 14 -13.53 -36.62 17.71
C CYS A 14 -13.63 -35.67 16.51
N ALA A 15 -14.79 -35.10 16.30
CA ALA A 15 -14.90 -33.86 15.52
C ALA A 15 -14.11 -32.81 16.30
N GLY A 16 -12.82 -32.71 16.02
CA GLY A 16 -12.00 -31.58 16.46
C GLY A 16 -12.63 -30.31 15.91
N SER A 17 -13.42 -29.64 16.73
CA SER A 17 -13.83 -28.28 16.48
C SER A 17 -12.55 -27.49 16.31
N LEU A 18 -12.24 -27.08 15.07
CA LEU A 18 -11.23 -26.07 14.75
C LEU A 18 -11.73 -24.75 15.38
N PHE A 19 -11.57 -24.62 16.69
CA PHE A 19 -11.67 -23.29 17.31
C PHE A 19 -10.53 -22.46 16.72
N ALA A 20 -10.87 -21.48 15.93
CA ALA A 20 -9.92 -20.52 15.43
C ALA A 20 -9.18 -19.90 16.62
N GLN A 21 -7.87 -20.15 16.72
CA GLN A 21 -7.07 -19.72 17.86
C GLN A 21 -6.83 -18.23 17.82
N THR A 22 -7.13 -17.56 18.92
CA THR A 22 -6.95 -16.11 19.07
C THR A 22 -5.48 -15.79 19.31
N SER A 23 -4.92 -14.93 18.49
CA SER A 23 -3.60 -14.34 18.65
C SER A 23 -3.66 -13.09 19.53
N THR A 24 -2.60 -12.84 20.27
CA THR A 24 -2.48 -11.67 21.16
C THR A 24 -1.31 -10.80 20.72
N VAL A 25 -1.55 -9.51 20.59
CA VAL A 25 -0.50 -8.50 20.36
C VAL A 25 -0.49 -7.54 21.53
N SER A 26 0.65 -7.39 22.20
CA SER A 26 0.83 -6.48 23.33
C SER A 26 2.18 -5.79 23.29
N GLY A 27 2.27 -4.63 23.92
CA GLY A 27 3.52 -3.91 23.95
C GLY A 27 3.40 -2.47 24.43
N VAL A 28 4.43 -1.69 24.09
CA VAL A 28 4.51 -0.27 24.42
C VAL A 28 4.79 0.51 23.13
N TRP A 29 4.06 1.60 22.94
CA TRP A 29 4.22 2.51 21.82
C TRP A 29 4.86 3.81 22.30
N GLU A 30 6.12 4.03 21.93
CA GLU A 30 6.89 5.22 22.30
C GLU A 30 7.04 6.21 21.13
N ARG A 31 6.46 5.87 19.96
CA ARG A 31 6.59 6.68 18.76
C ARG A 31 5.46 7.71 18.61
N GLY A 32 5.79 8.95 18.92
CA GLY A 32 4.90 10.08 18.69
C GLY A 32 3.56 9.99 19.44
N LYS A 33 2.73 11.01 19.30
CA LYS A 33 1.41 11.06 19.94
C LYS A 33 0.36 10.37 19.05
N THR A 34 -0.19 9.27 19.52
CA THR A 34 -1.35 8.63 18.95
C THR A 34 -2.31 8.20 20.04
N LYS A 35 -3.62 8.10 19.73
CA LYS A 35 -4.63 7.63 20.67
C LYS A 35 -4.82 6.12 20.63
N ALA A 36 -4.47 5.49 19.53
CA ALA A 36 -4.65 4.07 19.32
C ALA A 36 -3.65 3.51 18.33
N VAL A 37 -3.37 2.22 18.47
CA VAL A 37 -2.63 1.39 17.53
C VAL A 37 -3.52 0.31 16.96
N LYS A 38 -3.23 -0.12 15.75
CA LYS A 38 -4.05 -1.02 14.95
C LYS A 38 -3.22 -2.14 14.35
N MET A 39 -3.84 -3.30 14.21
CA MET A 39 -3.28 -4.43 13.47
C MET A 39 -4.03 -4.57 12.16
N PHE A 40 -3.29 -4.76 11.08
CA PHE A 40 -3.82 -4.89 9.73
C PHE A 40 -3.41 -6.22 9.12
N LYS A 41 -4.35 -6.89 8.43
CA LYS A 41 -4.03 -7.96 7.50
C LYS A 41 -3.81 -7.41 6.09
N ILE A 42 -3.00 -8.12 5.31
CA ILE A 42 -2.82 -7.82 3.90
C ILE A 42 -3.97 -8.48 3.14
N VAL A 43 -4.64 -7.69 2.32
CA VAL A 43 -5.73 -8.14 1.45
C VAL A 43 -5.35 -7.92 -0.02
N GLU A 44 -6.29 -8.12 -0.95
CA GLU A 44 -6.06 -8.07 -2.39
C GLU A 44 -5.29 -6.79 -2.81
N GLY A 45 -4.38 -6.96 -3.74
CA GLY A 45 -3.51 -5.89 -4.22
C GLY A 45 -2.43 -5.45 -3.23
N GLY A 46 -2.27 -6.14 -2.08
CA GLY A 46 -1.36 -5.72 -1.01
C GLY A 46 -1.94 -4.61 -0.12
N ASN A 47 -3.25 -4.33 -0.22
CA ASN A 47 -3.91 -3.34 0.61
C ASN A 47 -4.00 -3.81 2.07
N LEU A 48 -4.16 -2.86 2.99
CA LEU A 48 -4.27 -3.14 4.42
C LEU A 48 -5.72 -3.04 4.88
N SER A 49 -6.19 -4.08 5.60
CA SER A 49 -7.50 -4.13 6.24
C SER A 49 -7.34 -4.31 7.74
N GLU A 50 -7.97 -3.44 8.53
CA GLU A 50 -7.91 -3.49 10.00
C GLU A 50 -8.54 -4.78 10.53
N VAL A 51 -7.86 -5.45 11.46
CA VAL A 51 -8.34 -6.66 12.13
C VAL A 51 -8.45 -6.51 13.64
N ALA A 52 -7.71 -5.55 14.23
CA ALA A 52 -7.80 -5.22 15.64
C ALA A 52 -7.32 -3.79 15.89
N THR A 53 -7.80 -3.19 16.98
CA THR A 53 -7.36 -1.90 17.48
C THR A 53 -7.27 -1.92 19.00
N SER A 54 -6.34 -1.13 19.55
CA SER A 54 -6.21 -0.89 21.00
C SER A 54 -5.98 0.57 21.25
N ALA A 55 -6.71 1.15 22.21
CA ALA A 55 -6.30 2.43 22.78
C ALA A 55 -4.96 2.28 23.49
N LEU A 56 -4.21 3.37 23.59
CA LEU A 56 -2.98 3.42 24.37
C LEU A 56 -3.28 3.80 25.82
N GLY A 57 -2.58 3.13 26.76
CA GLY A 57 -2.50 3.57 28.13
C GLY A 57 -1.70 4.87 28.27
N GLU A 58 -1.70 5.49 29.45
CA GLU A 58 -0.91 6.70 29.73
C GLU A 58 0.60 6.47 29.57
N ASP A 59 1.05 5.25 29.82
CA ASP A 59 2.43 4.78 29.65
C ASP A 59 2.75 4.28 28.23
N GLY A 60 1.83 4.45 27.28
CA GLY A 60 1.95 3.95 25.92
C GLY A 60 1.67 2.45 25.78
N SER A 61 1.28 1.76 26.84
CA SER A 61 0.95 0.33 26.78
C SER A 61 -0.29 0.06 25.92
N PHE A 62 -0.30 -1.10 25.23
CA PHE A 62 -1.43 -1.56 24.44
C PHE A 62 -1.56 -3.08 24.48
N ARG A 63 -2.78 -3.55 24.29
CA ARG A 63 -3.09 -4.97 24.12
C ARG A 63 -4.30 -5.14 23.24
N MET A 64 -4.19 -6.01 22.24
CA MET A 64 -5.29 -6.37 21.36
C MET A 64 -5.25 -7.87 21.05
N THR A 65 -6.39 -8.40 20.65
CA THR A 65 -6.55 -9.79 20.22
C THR A 65 -7.28 -9.84 18.90
N PHE A 66 -6.93 -10.80 18.06
CA PHE A 66 -7.65 -11.10 16.82
C PHE A 66 -7.44 -12.56 16.45
N THR A 67 -8.24 -13.04 15.53
CA THR A 67 -8.14 -14.42 15.04
C THR A 67 -7.73 -14.41 13.58
N PRO A 68 -6.45 -14.68 13.26
CA PRO A 68 -6.02 -14.84 11.89
C PRO A 68 -6.77 -15.97 11.20
N GLU A 69 -7.33 -15.74 10.02
CA GLU A 69 -7.94 -16.79 9.19
C GLU A 69 -6.90 -17.80 8.70
N LYS A 70 -5.70 -17.31 8.42
CA LYS A 70 -4.51 -18.06 8.02
C LYS A 70 -3.26 -17.36 8.49
N GLU A 71 -2.15 -18.09 8.51
CA GLU A 71 -0.85 -17.50 8.77
C GLU A 71 -0.41 -16.54 7.65
N GLY A 72 0.38 -15.53 7.99
CA GLY A 72 0.87 -14.55 7.02
C GLY A 72 1.47 -13.31 7.65
N TYR A 73 1.78 -12.34 6.79
CA TYR A 73 2.31 -11.05 7.21
C TYR A 73 1.18 -10.12 7.64
N PHE A 74 1.41 -9.42 8.75
CA PHE A 74 0.51 -8.43 9.33
C PHE A 74 1.29 -7.15 9.62
N VAL A 75 0.60 -6.02 9.63
CA VAL A 75 1.21 -4.71 9.87
C VAL A 75 0.64 -4.12 11.14
N LEU A 76 1.50 -3.74 12.08
CA LEU A 76 1.15 -2.93 13.24
C LEU A 76 1.38 -1.46 12.89
N GLY A 77 0.44 -0.57 13.19
CA GLY A 77 0.58 0.84 12.88
C GLY A 77 -0.60 1.68 13.37
N THR A 78 -0.67 2.93 12.94
CA THR A 78 -1.74 3.87 13.33
C THR A 78 -2.76 4.11 12.23
N SER A 79 -2.43 3.77 10.99
CA SER A 79 -3.31 3.92 9.82
C SER A 79 -3.04 2.82 8.79
N SER A 80 -3.97 2.65 7.86
CA SER A 80 -3.81 1.74 6.71
C SER A 80 -2.80 2.25 5.66
N SER A 81 -2.23 3.44 5.83
CA SER A 81 -1.17 3.94 4.96
C SER A 81 0.10 3.10 5.12
N VAL A 82 0.55 2.52 4.02
CA VAL A 82 1.76 1.66 3.99
C VAL A 82 3.08 2.45 4.05
N PHE A 83 3.02 3.78 4.02
CA PHE A 83 4.23 4.61 3.91
C PHE A 83 4.82 5.04 5.26
N GLN A 84 4.07 4.91 6.33
CA GLN A 84 4.50 5.25 7.68
C GLN A 84 4.11 4.15 8.64
N ASN A 85 4.92 3.92 9.69
CA ASN A 85 4.65 2.92 10.72
C ASN A 85 4.61 1.49 10.17
N ARG A 86 5.65 1.09 9.43
CA ARG A 86 5.76 -0.22 8.77
C ARG A 86 6.32 -1.30 9.68
N TYR A 87 5.65 -1.60 10.78
CA TYR A 87 6.06 -2.68 11.66
C TYR A 87 5.39 -3.97 11.19
N ILE A 88 6.13 -4.76 10.40
CA ILE A 88 5.61 -5.96 9.74
C ILE A 88 6.03 -7.19 10.54
N PHE A 89 5.05 -8.00 10.90
CA PHE A 89 5.21 -9.23 11.67
C PHE A 89 4.58 -10.42 10.95
N TYR A 90 5.04 -11.62 11.27
CA TYR A 90 4.42 -12.86 10.78
C TYR A 90 3.61 -13.49 11.91
N MET A 91 2.31 -13.74 11.66
CA MET A 91 1.40 -14.28 12.68
C MET A 91 0.69 -15.53 12.17
N LYS A 92 0.59 -16.51 13.02
CA LYS A 92 -0.27 -17.70 12.87
C LYS A 92 -1.41 -17.59 13.87
N PRO A 93 -2.53 -18.33 13.65
CA PRO A 93 -3.56 -18.48 14.68
C PRO A 93 -2.96 -18.93 16.01
N GLY A 94 -3.24 -18.19 17.08
CA GLY A 94 -2.75 -18.47 18.43
C GLY A 94 -1.39 -17.88 18.80
N ASP A 95 -0.67 -17.25 17.87
CA ASP A 95 0.65 -16.67 18.16
C ASP A 95 0.56 -15.47 19.11
N PRO A 96 1.47 -15.35 20.08
CA PRO A 96 1.72 -14.12 20.80
C PRO A 96 2.70 -13.22 20.03
N LEU A 97 2.50 -11.91 20.11
CA LEU A 97 3.46 -10.90 19.71
C LEU A 97 3.64 -9.89 20.85
N ASN A 98 4.85 -9.75 21.36
CA ASN A 98 5.19 -8.78 22.38
C ASN A 98 6.27 -7.84 21.84
N VAL A 99 5.96 -6.55 21.71
CA VAL A 99 6.80 -5.59 20.98
C VAL A 99 6.85 -4.24 21.66
N ARG A 100 8.00 -3.58 21.60
CA ARG A 100 8.16 -2.16 21.93
C ARG A 100 8.43 -1.40 20.65
N ILE A 101 7.59 -0.42 20.34
CA ILE A 101 7.76 0.46 19.19
C ILE A 101 8.47 1.71 19.66
N LEU A 102 9.70 1.87 19.21
CA LEU A 102 10.58 3.00 19.50
C LEU A 102 10.33 4.17 18.53
N PRO A 103 10.87 5.37 18.76
CA PRO A 103 10.71 6.50 17.84
C PRO A 103 11.08 6.20 16.38
N GLU A 104 12.13 5.42 16.14
CA GLU A 104 12.64 5.14 14.78
C GLU A 104 12.74 3.64 14.45
N SER A 105 12.53 2.73 15.41
CA SER A 105 12.65 1.29 15.21
C SER A 105 11.67 0.51 16.08
N TYR A 106 11.89 -0.78 16.24
CA TYR A 106 11.14 -1.61 17.19
C TYR A 106 11.98 -2.79 17.67
N GLU A 107 11.59 -3.35 18.80
CA GLU A 107 12.21 -4.53 19.38
C GLU A 107 11.16 -5.50 19.92
N LEU A 108 11.49 -6.79 19.92
CA LEU A 108 10.66 -7.79 20.60
C LEU A 108 10.98 -7.77 22.09
N ILE A 109 9.94 -7.76 22.91
CA ILE A 109 10.06 -7.84 24.38
C ILE A 109 9.52 -9.19 24.89
N GLY A 110 10.05 -9.64 26.03
CA GLY A 110 9.66 -10.94 26.60
C GLY A 110 10.22 -12.15 25.85
N LYS A 111 9.84 -13.35 26.29
CA LYS A 111 10.42 -14.61 25.81
C LYS A 111 9.51 -15.35 24.80
N GLU A 112 8.25 -14.98 24.70
CA GLU A 112 7.18 -15.74 24.03
C GLU A 112 7.06 -15.49 22.52
N ASN A 113 7.84 -14.56 21.99
CA ASN A 113 7.80 -14.26 20.56
C ASN A 113 8.29 -15.44 19.71
N THR A 114 7.64 -15.65 18.58
CA THR A 114 7.91 -16.78 17.68
C THR A 114 9.27 -16.70 17.00
N ALA A 115 9.75 -17.80 16.47
CA ALA A 115 11.01 -17.83 15.71
C ALA A 115 10.92 -17.00 14.43
N GLU A 116 9.73 -16.98 13.79
CA GLU A 116 9.43 -16.17 12.61
C GLU A 116 9.60 -14.68 12.91
N ASN A 117 9.01 -14.19 14.00
CA ASN A 117 9.14 -12.76 14.38
C ASN A 117 10.55 -12.39 14.84
N LYS A 118 11.29 -13.30 15.45
CA LYS A 118 12.72 -13.08 15.72
C LYS A 118 13.55 -12.95 14.44
N GLU A 119 13.20 -13.68 13.39
CA GLU A 119 13.85 -13.55 12.08
C GLU A 119 13.39 -12.29 11.34
N MET A 120 12.12 -11.89 11.47
CA MET A 120 11.62 -10.61 10.94
C MET A 120 12.39 -9.41 11.54
N VAL A 121 12.64 -9.40 12.85
CA VAL A 121 13.42 -8.33 13.50
C VAL A 121 14.87 -8.34 13.01
N ARG A 122 15.50 -9.50 12.87
CA ARG A 122 16.88 -9.57 12.34
C ARG A 122 16.97 -9.00 10.92
N TRP A 123 15.95 -9.27 10.08
CA TRP A 123 15.87 -8.67 8.77
C TRP A 123 15.64 -7.17 8.84
N HIS A 124 14.72 -6.71 9.70
CA HIS A 124 14.51 -5.28 9.94
C HIS A 124 15.80 -4.58 10.34
N ASP A 125 16.55 -5.11 11.31
CA ASP A 125 17.83 -4.53 11.73
C ASP A 125 18.84 -4.43 10.57
N PHE A 126 18.84 -5.41 9.67
CA PHE A 126 19.69 -5.38 8.48
C PHE A 126 19.27 -4.29 7.48
N ILE A 127 17.96 -4.14 7.20
CA ILE A 127 17.44 -3.23 6.19
C ILE A 127 17.19 -1.80 6.72
N PHE A 128 17.06 -1.64 8.02
CA PHE A 128 16.66 -0.40 8.68
C PHE A 128 17.46 0.84 8.24
N PRO A 129 18.80 0.81 8.03
CA PRO A 129 19.53 1.98 7.53
C PRO A 129 19.01 2.51 6.18
N LEU A 130 18.48 1.63 5.30
CA LEU A 130 17.81 2.06 4.07
C LEU A 130 16.41 2.58 4.34
N GLU A 131 15.64 1.90 5.19
CA GLU A 131 14.29 2.32 5.58
C GLU A 131 14.29 3.69 6.24
N ASP A 132 15.23 3.94 7.16
CA ASP A 132 15.40 5.22 7.83
C ASP A 132 15.56 6.39 6.85
N LYS A 133 16.36 6.18 5.79
CA LYS A 133 16.53 7.19 4.73
C LYS A 133 15.36 7.26 3.75
N ALA A 134 14.75 6.14 3.43
CA ALA A 134 13.67 6.07 2.43
C ALA A 134 12.33 6.54 2.98
N VAL A 135 11.99 6.15 4.22
CA VAL A 135 10.67 6.36 4.83
C VAL A 135 10.68 7.53 5.80
N TYR A 136 11.74 7.68 6.61
CA TYR A 136 11.82 8.71 7.66
C TYR A 136 12.62 9.96 7.22
N PHE A 137 12.60 10.26 5.95
CA PHE A 137 13.42 11.30 5.31
C PHE A 137 13.29 12.70 5.92
N MET A 138 12.14 13.05 6.51
CA MET A 138 11.91 14.38 7.12
C MET A 138 12.92 14.69 8.24
N GLY A 139 13.38 13.66 8.98
CA GLY A 139 14.39 13.80 10.02
C GLY A 139 15.84 13.69 9.53
N LYS A 140 16.08 13.09 8.38
CA LYS A 140 17.44 12.73 7.91
C LYS A 140 17.96 13.57 6.75
N HIS A 141 17.12 14.34 6.06
CA HIS A 141 17.48 15.14 4.88
C HIS A 141 18.31 14.40 3.81
N SER A 142 18.14 13.08 3.72
CA SER A 142 18.92 12.20 2.84
C SER A 142 18.64 12.49 1.37
N THR A 143 19.68 12.47 0.52
CA THR A 143 19.60 12.55 -0.92
C THR A 143 20.17 11.29 -1.58
N TYR A 144 20.12 11.21 -2.91
CA TYR A 144 20.65 10.05 -3.62
C TYR A 144 22.18 9.92 -3.44
N VAL A 145 22.87 11.00 -3.14
CA VAL A 145 24.34 11.02 -2.94
C VAL A 145 24.77 10.17 -1.75
N ASP A 146 23.95 10.11 -0.71
CA ASP A 146 24.22 9.30 0.49
C ASP A 146 23.41 8.01 0.53
N PHE A 147 22.30 7.93 -0.18
CA PHE A 147 21.47 6.73 -0.21
C PHE A 147 22.01 5.65 -1.18
N PHE A 148 22.45 6.03 -2.39
CA PHE A 148 22.90 5.05 -3.38
C PHE A 148 24.12 4.25 -2.93
N PRO A 149 25.17 4.84 -2.35
CA PRO A 149 26.27 4.07 -1.78
C PRO A 149 25.85 3.13 -0.66
N LEU A 150 24.89 3.55 0.19
CA LEU A 150 24.35 2.70 1.24
C LEU A 150 23.54 1.53 0.65
N LEU A 151 22.78 1.77 -0.41
CA LEU A 151 22.03 0.69 -1.10
C LEU A 151 23.00 -0.33 -1.70
N GLU A 152 24.06 0.10 -2.37
CA GLU A 152 25.12 -0.79 -2.91
C GLU A 152 25.79 -1.60 -1.79
N GLU A 153 26.15 -0.96 -0.69
CA GLU A 153 26.70 -1.66 0.50
C GLU A 153 25.76 -2.76 1.01
N LYS A 154 24.45 -2.48 1.06
CA LYS A 154 23.47 -3.47 1.51
C LYS A 154 23.27 -4.60 0.51
N LEU A 155 23.31 -4.31 -0.79
CA LEU A 155 23.28 -5.31 -1.86
C LEU A 155 24.48 -6.26 -1.78
N ASP A 156 25.67 -5.74 -1.59
CA ASP A 156 26.90 -6.53 -1.43
C ASP A 156 26.83 -7.46 -0.21
N LYS A 157 26.28 -6.95 0.89
CA LYS A 157 26.10 -7.71 2.14
C LYS A 157 24.93 -8.69 2.10
N LEU A 158 24.00 -8.57 1.15
CA LEU A 158 22.81 -9.41 1.07
C LEU A 158 23.17 -10.90 0.92
N GLY A 159 24.18 -11.21 0.11
CA GLY A 159 24.67 -12.59 -0.06
C GLY A 159 25.23 -13.23 1.21
N SER A 160 25.72 -12.41 2.16
CA SER A 160 26.23 -12.86 3.46
C SER A 160 25.14 -12.97 4.53
N TYR A 161 23.95 -12.43 4.30
CA TYR A 161 22.84 -12.51 5.25
C TYR A 161 22.32 -13.96 5.34
N LYS A 162 22.62 -14.62 6.46
CA LYS A 162 22.19 -16.00 6.70
C LYS A 162 20.82 -16.01 7.40
N VAL A 163 19.80 -16.42 6.66
CA VAL A 163 18.45 -16.66 7.19
C VAL A 163 18.51 -17.79 8.21
N LYS A 164 17.98 -17.56 9.40
CA LYS A 164 17.74 -18.61 10.37
C LYS A 164 16.43 -19.30 10.03
N LYS A 165 16.51 -20.55 9.64
CA LYS A 165 15.31 -21.35 9.41
C LYS A 165 14.49 -21.45 10.69
N THR A 166 13.20 -21.32 10.51
CA THR A 166 12.23 -21.55 11.57
C THR A 166 11.64 -22.96 11.48
N LYS A 167 10.85 -23.51 12.12
CA LYS A 167 10.19 -24.81 11.85
C LYS A 167 8.95 -24.64 10.95
N ASN A 168 8.65 -23.41 10.55
CA ASN A 168 7.51 -23.06 9.72
C ASN A 168 7.93 -23.05 8.25
N LYS A 169 7.53 -24.07 7.50
CA LYS A 169 7.87 -24.18 6.08
C LYS A 169 7.25 -23.09 5.22
N VAL A 170 6.05 -22.62 5.56
CA VAL A 170 5.38 -21.54 4.81
C VAL A 170 6.17 -20.25 4.95
N PHE A 171 6.50 -19.87 6.18
CA PHE A 171 7.35 -18.71 6.42
C PHE A 171 8.71 -18.85 5.73
N ASP A 172 9.42 -19.94 5.96
CA ASP A 172 10.78 -20.15 5.41
C ASP A 172 10.80 -20.07 3.88
N THR A 173 9.68 -20.43 3.20
CA THR A 173 9.54 -20.35 1.74
C THR A 173 9.21 -18.92 1.28
N THR A 174 8.27 -18.25 1.94
CA THR A 174 7.78 -16.93 1.52
C THR A 174 8.69 -15.78 1.96
N PHE A 175 9.55 -16.01 2.95
CA PHE A 175 10.43 -14.98 3.49
C PHE A 175 11.50 -14.51 2.50
N ALA A 176 11.90 -15.33 1.55
CA ALA A 176 12.81 -14.92 0.48
C ALA A 176 12.17 -13.84 -0.42
N ASP A 177 10.91 -14.03 -0.81
CA ASP A 177 10.14 -13.07 -1.57
C ASP A 177 9.89 -11.81 -0.75
N PHE A 178 9.51 -11.96 0.53
CA PHE A 178 9.34 -10.82 1.44
C PHE A 178 10.57 -9.92 1.46
N ARG A 179 11.76 -10.48 1.70
CA ARG A 179 13.02 -9.71 1.76
C ARG A 179 13.34 -9.02 0.43
N LYS A 180 13.08 -9.70 -0.70
CA LYS A 180 13.24 -9.13 -2.05
C LYS A 180 12.36 -7.90 -2.23
N TYR A 181 11.09 -8.00 -1.84
CA TYR A 181 10.14 -6.89 -1.98
C TYR A 181 10.38 -5.78 -0.98
N ASP A 182 10.86 -6.09 0.21
CA ASP A 182 11.18 -5.10 1.24
C ASP A 182 12.41 -4.25 0.84
N LEU A 183 13.44 -4.88 0.28
CA LEU A 183 14.58 -4.17 -0.31
C LEU A 183 14.14 -3.30 -1.50
N LEU A 184 13.36 -3.87 -2.44
CA LEU A 184 12.80 -3.15 -3.57
C LEU A 184 11.94 -1.96 -3.12
N PHE A 185 11.12 -2.16 -2.07
CA PHE A 185 10.29 -1.10 -1.52
C PHE A 185 11.14 0.09 -1.06
N ASN A 186 12.17 -0.15 -0.27
CA ASN A 186 13.03 0.92 0.23
C ASN A 186 13.75 1.65 -0.91
N ALA A 187 14.26 0.93 -1.89
CA ALA A 187 14.91 1.52 -3.06
C ALA A 187 13.95 2.38 -3.90
N VAL A 188 12.74 1.87 -4.19
CA VAL A 188 11.73 2.56 -4.99
C VAL A 188 11.12 3.72 -4.22
N GLN A 189 10.76 3.51 -2.94
CA GLN A 189 10.17 4.54 -2.09
C GLN A 189 11.11 5.73 -1.93
N PHE A 190 12.42 5.50 -1.83
CA PHE A 190 13.40 6.57 -1.78
C PHE A 190 13.25 7.55 -2.95
N ILE A 191 13.09 7.04 -4.18
CA ILE A 191 12.98 7.85 -5.41
C ILE A 191 11.65 8.63 -5.45
N TYR A 192 10.55 8.01 -5.02
CA TYR A 192 9.21 8.64 -5.05
C TYR A 192 8.93 9.56 -3.85
N THR A 193 9.86 9.70 -2.92
CA THR A 193 9.74 10.62 -1.80
C THR A 193 10.30 11.99 -2.18
N VAL A 194 9.57 13.06 -1.86
CA VAL A 194 10.01 14.44 -2.13
C VAL A 194 11.30 14.75 -1.36
N ARG A 195 12.33 15.25 -2.06
CA ARG A 195 13.66 15.53 -1.51
C ARG A 195 14.22 16.84 -2.06
N SER A 196 15.26 17.36 -1.40
CA SER A 196 15.95 18.56 -1.85
C SER A 196 16.74 18.36 -3.15
N ALA A 197 17.19 17.13 -3.44
CA ALA A 197 17.86 16.76 -4.67
C ALA A 197 17.38 15.40 -5.17
N HIS A 198 17.11 15.32 -6.47
CA HIS A 198 16.69 14.10 -7.17
C HIS A 198 17.78 13.69 -8.16
N PRO A 199 18.02 12.36 -8.34
CA PRO A 199 19.00 11.88 -9.30
C PRO A 199 18.54 12.19 -10.74
N GLN A 200 19.51 12.53 -11.59
CA GLN A 200 19.33 12.51 -13.05
C GLN A 200 19.50 11.07 -13.54
N LYS A 201 19.18 10.81 -14.80
CA LYS A 201 19.22 9.45 -15.36
C LYS A 201 20.60 8.80 -15.22
N GLU A 202 21.65 9.57 -15.35
CA GLU A 202 23.04 9.15 -15.28
C GLU A 202 23.48 8.79 -13.86
N ASP A 203 22.85 9.39 -12.85
CA ASP A 203 23.17 9.16 -11.44
C ASP A 203 22.69 7.80 -10.92
N PHE A 204 21.69 7.19 -11.61
CA PHE A 204 21.13 5.93 -11.14
C PHE A 204 22.14 4.80 -11.20
N ILE A 205 22.28 4.08 -10.07
CA ILE A 205 23.10 2.87 -9.96
C ILE A 205 22.45 1.69 -10.71
N ASP A 206 23.24 0.68 -11.01
CA ASP A 206 22.84 -0.48 -11.83
C ASP A 206 21.65 -1.25 -11.26
N TYR A 207 21.48 -1.28 -9.94
CA TYR A 207 20.34 -1.92 -9.30
C TYR A 207 19.00 -1.51 -9.92
N TYR A 208 18.79 -0.21 -10.16
CA TYR A 208 17.54 0.31 -10.72
C TYR A 208 17.35 -0.11 -12.19
N ARG A 209 18.45 -0.17 -12.95
CA ARG A 209 18.44 -0.64 -14.35
C ARG A 209 18.21 -2.14 -14.46
N GLN A 210 18.55 -2.90 -13.42
CA GLN A 210 18.44 -4.35 -13.36
C GLN A 210 17.15 -4.85 -12.70
N ILE A 211 16.20 -3.96 -12.29
CA ILE A 211 14.91 -4.39 -11.77
C ILE A 211 14.22 -5.30 -12.80
N ASP A 212 14.02 -6.56 -12.43
CA ASP A 212 13.42 -7.58 -13.29
C ASP A 212 11.91 -7.61 -13.11
N ILE A 213 11.20 -6.75 -13.85
CA ILE A 213 9.73 -6.66 -13.84
C ILE A 213 9.08 -7.99 -14.23
N PRO A 214 9.51 -8.70 -15.31
CA PRO A 214 8.97 -10.01 -15.64
C PRO A 214 9.08 -11.04 -14.51
N ALA A 215 10.22 -11.09 -13.81
CA ALA A 215 10.40 -12.02 -12.70
C ALA A 215 9.49 -11.67 -11.50
N ILE A 216 9.26 -10.38 -11.23
CA ILE A 216 8.33 -9.93 -10.20
C ILE A 216 6.89 -10.28 -10.58
N ALA A 217 6.52 -10.09 -11.85
CA ALA A 217 5.18 -10.32 -12.37
C ALA A 217 4.85 -11.80 -12.67
N ARG A 218 5.79 -12.72 -12.46
CA ARG A 218 5.57 -14.15 -12.76
C ARG A 218 4.56 -14.80 -11.82
N THR A 219 4.54 -14.38 -10.58
CA THR A 219 3.64 -14.88 -9.54
C THR A 219 2.88 -13.76 -8.86
N THR A 220 1.89 -14.09 -8.06
CA THR A 220 1.15 -13.11 -7.25
C THR A 220 1.82 -12.80 -5.91
N SER A 221 3.05 -13.29 -5.66
CA SER A 221 3.69 -13.17 -4.34
C SER A 221 3.88 -11.72 -3.88
N ILE A 222 4.12 -10.79 -4.81
CA ILE A 222 4.21 -9.37 -4.49
C ILE A 222 2.90 -8.80 -3.89
N LEU A 223 1.74 -9.36 -4.24
CA LEU A 223 0.45 -8.94 -3.70
C LEU A 223 0.27 -9.34 -2.22
N ASN A 224 1.13 -10.22 -1.69
CA ASN A 224 1.19 -10.56 -0.27
C ASN A 224 2.15 -9.66 0.53
N TYR A 225 2.74 -8.66 -0.12
CA TYR A 225 3.57 -7.65 0.52
C TYR A 225 2.74 -6.37 0.78
N PRO A 226 2.90 -5.67 1.93
CA PRO A 226 2.16 -4.45 2.21
C PRO A 226 2.39 -3.39 1.12
N GLY A 227 1.31 -2.99 0.43
CA GLY A 227 1.39 -2.07 -0.71
C GLY A 227 1.98 -2.67 -1.98
N GLY A 228 1.99 -4.01 -2.11
CA GLY A 228 2.71 -4.72 -3.16
C GLY A 228 2.33 -4.35 -4.58
N LEU A 229 1.04 -4.12 -4.87
CA LEU A 229 0.63 -3.67 -6.21
C LEU A 229 1.20 -2.28 -6.53
N ARG A 230 1.14 -1.35 -5.59
CA ARG A 230 1.72 -0.01 -5.76
C ARG A 230 3.23 -0.08 -5.95
N LEU A 231 3.89 -0.91 -5.15
CA LEU A 231 5.33 -1.16 -5.30
C LEU A 231 5.65 -1.67 -6.71
N PHE A 232 4.88 -2.64 -7.21
CA PHE A 232 5.04 -3.18 -8.56
C PHE A 232 4.91 -2.09 -9.63
N VAL A 233 3.84 -1.31 -9.58
CA VAL A 233 3.58 -0.21 -10.54
C VAL A 233 4.69 0.84 -10.48
N ASN A 234 5.11 1.25 -9.28
CA ASN A 234 6.19 2.22 -9.11
C ASN A 234 7.53 1.66 -9.63
N ALA A 235 7.84 0.39 -9.38
CA ALA A 235 9.05 -0.26 -9.89
C ALA A 235 9.04 -0.34 -11.43
N TYR A 236 7.89 -0.68 -12.03
CA TYR A 236 7.71 -0.67 -13.48
C TYR A 236 7.96 0.72 -14.07
N MET A 237 7.33 1.75 -13.51
CA MET A 237 7.49 3.13 -13.97
C MET A 237 8.93 3.63 -13.82
N LEU A 238 9.57 3.30 -12.69
CA LEU A 238 10.95 3.66 -12.43
C LEU A 238 11.91 2.96 -13.42
N LYS A 239 11.75 1.65 -13.63
CA LYS A 239 12.51 0.89 -14.63
C LYS A 239 12.43 1.54 -16.01
N ALA A 240 11.24 1.95 -16.40
CA ALA A 240 11.01 2.62 -17.65
C ALA A 240 11.68 4.00 -17.75
N MET A 241 11.72 4.74 -16.66
CA MET A 241 12.36 6.05 -16.60
C MET A 241 13.88 5.96 -16.74
N VAL A 242 14.50 4.93 -16.12
CA VAL A 242 15.96 4.78 -16.13
C VAL A 242 16.51 3.98 -17.33
N SER A 243 15.63 3.30 -18.11
CA SER A 243 16.03 2.55 -19.30
C SER A 243 16.34 3.47 -20.48
N ASP A 244 17.28 3.06 -21.36
CA ASP A 244 17.75 3.87 -22.49
C ASP A 244 16.82 3.87 -23.71
N SER A 245 15.68 3.17 -23.66
CA SER A 245 14.76 3.12 -24.78
C SER A 245 14.15 4.51 -25.03
N SER A 246 14.54 5.16 -26.10
CA SER A 246 14.04 6.46 -26.59
C SER A 246 12.52 6.49 -26.79
N SER A 247 11.87 5.33 -26.84
CA SER A 247 10.41 5.19 -26.91
C SER A 247 9.69 5.40 -25.58
N ALA A 248 10.40 5.47 -24.45
CA ALA A 248 9.79 5.52 -23.12
C ALA A 248 9.17 6.88 -22.77
N GLY A 249 9.69 7.99 -23.30
CA GLY A 249 9.24 9.34 -22.96
C GLY A 249 7.96 9.78 -23.68
N GLU A 250 7.83 9.45 -24.95
CA GLU A 250 6.69 9.91 -25.77
C GLU A 250 5.47 8.99 -25.73
N LYS A 251 5.66 7.66 -25.54
CA LYS A 251 4.58 6.66 -25.61
C LYS A 251 3.75 6.52 -24.33
N ARG A 252 4.15 7.10 -23.20
CA ARG A 252 3.50 6.84 -21.91
C ARG A 252 2.52 7.90 -21.47
N LYS A 253 1.70 8.41 -22.40
CA LYS A 253 0.55 9.26 -22.03
C LYS A 253 -0.47 8.53 -21.17
N ASN A 254 -0.56 7.21 -21.27
CA ASN A 254 -1.44 6.37 -20.47
C ASN A 254 -0.66 5.17 -19.87
N PRO A 255 -0.27 5.23 -18.59
CA PRO A 255 0.50 4.16 -17.96
C PRO A 255 -0.26 2.83 -17.89
N VAL A 256 -1.59 2.84 -17.86
CA VAL A 256 -2.41 1.63 -17.85
C VAL A 256 -2.30 0.92 -19.20
N SER A 257 -2.45 1.67 -20.30
CA SER A 257 -2.29 1.12 -21.65
C SER A 257 -0.90 0.54 -21.85
N ALA A 258 0.15 1.26 -21.42
CA ALA A 258 1.51 0.77 -21.50
C ALA A 258 1.68 -0.58 -20.79
N MET A 259 1.24 -0.69 -19.54
CA MET A 259 1.36 -1.92 -18.76
C MET A 259 0.50 -3.07 -19.27
N LEU A 260 -0.72 -2.81 -19.72
CA LEU A 260 -1.70 -3.86 -20.02
C LEU A 260 -1.78 -4.23 -21.50
N LYS A 261 -1.35 -3.36 -22.41
CA LYS A 261 -1.51 -3.55 -23.85
C LYS A 261 -0.20 -3.49 -24.64
N GLU A 262 0.74 -2.66 -24.24
CA GLU A 262 1.98 -2.43 -24.99
C GLU A 262 3.10 -3.34 -24.49
N ASP A 263 3.29 -3.41 -23.16
CA ASP A 263 4.35 -4.21 -22.53
C ASP A 263 3.77 -5.54 -21.97
N VAL A 264 2.86 -6.19 -22.70
CA VAL A 264 2.16 -7.42 -22.25
C VAL A 264 3.10 -8.56 -21.87
N GLU A 265 4.28 -8.63 -22.46
CA GLU A 265 5.30 -9.64 -22.15
C GLU A 265 5.97 -9.38 -20.80
N MET A 266 5.99 -8.12 -20.34
CA MET A 266 6.55 -7.75 -19.06
C MET A 266 5.67 -8.20 -17.87
N ILE A 267 4.36 -8.39 -18.11
CA ILE A 267 3.39 -8.76 -17.09
C ILE A 267 2.65 -10.02 -17.54
N SER A 268 3.25 -11.18 -17.27
CA SER A 268 2.68 -12.48 -17.70
C SER A 268 1.50 -12.96 -16.85
N ASN A 269 1.35 -12.46 -15.61
CA ASN A 269 0.34 -12.94 -14.67
C ASN A 269 -0.97 -12.16 -14.81
N ASP A 270 -2.04 -12.83 -15.22
CA ASP A 270 -3.34 -12.22 -15.46
C ASP A 270 -4.00 -11.66 -14.18
N THR A 271 -3.73 -12.27 -13.02
CA THR A 271 -4.21 -11.70 -11.75
C THR A 271 -3.59 -10.33 -11.49
N ILE A 272 -2.29 -10.16 -11.76
CA ILE A 272 -1.61 -8.84 -11.61
C ILE A 272 -2.18 -7.84 -12.61
N LYS A 273 -2.44 -8.23 -13.86
CA LYS A 273 -3.10 -7.35 -14.85
C LYS A 273 -4.46 -6.86 -14.35
N GLY A 274 -5.28 -7.77 -13.80
CA GLY A 274 -6.58 -7.40 -13.25
C GLY A 274 -6.48 -6.48 -12.02
N GLU A 275 -5.48 -6.65 -11.17
CA GLU A 275 -5.22 -5.72 -10.05
C GLU A 275 -4.82 -4.33 -10.55
N ILE A 276 -3.99 -4.25 -11.60
CA ILE A 276 -3.64 -2.97 -12.26
C ILE A 276 -4.87 -2.31 -12.84
N ALA A 277 -5.71 -3.04 -13.56
CA ALA A 277 -6.95 -2.51 -14.11
C ALA A 277 -7.86 -1.93 -13.01
N LEU A 278 -8.02 -2.63 -11.88
CA LEU A 278 -8.78 -2.12 -10.74
C LEU A 278 -8.14 -0.89 -10.10
N MET A 279 -6.83 -0.88 -9.92
CA MET A 279 -6.11 0.24 -9.30
C MET A 279 -6.33 1.55 -10.05
N PHE A 280 -6.36 1.52 -11.37
CA PHE A 280 -6.49 2.70 -12.20
C PHE A 280 -7.93 3.05 -12.61
N SER A 281 -8.92 2.22 -12.27
CA SER A 281 -10.34 2.50 -12.57
C SER A 281 -10.83 3.83 -11.97
N GLY A 282 -10.27 4.24 -10.84
CA GLY A 282 -10.54 5.52 -10.19
C GLY A 282 -10.10 6.78 -10.97
N MET A 283 -9.37 6.61 -12.08
CA MET A 283 -9.07 7.72 -13.00
C MET A 283 -10.30 8.19 -13.78
N SER A 284 -11.29 7.32 -13.97
CA SER A 284 -12.57 7.67 -14.59
C SER A 284 -13.38 8.54 -13.64
N LYS A 285 -13.73 9.75 -14.08
CA LYS A 285 -14.47 10.74 -13.27
C LYS A 285 -15.95 10.85 -13.68
N THR A 286 -16.33 10.19 -14.76
CA THR A 286 -17.71 10.19 -15.29
C THR A 286 -18.18 8.76 -15.48
N GLN A 287 -19.51 8.55 -15.51
CA GLN A 287 -20.07 7.24 -15.77
C GLN A 287 -19.66 6.74 -17.16
N VAL A 288 -19.73 7.60 -18.17
CA VAL A 288 -19.29 7.27 -19.54
C VAL A 288 -17.82 6.87 -19.56
N GLY A 289 -16.96 7.61 -18.83
CA GLY A 289 -15.55 7.27 -18.71
C GLY A 289 -15.31 5.92 -18.01
N LEU A 290 -16.11 5.59 -16.99
CA LEU A 290 -16.04 4.28 -16.32
C LEU A 290 -16.48 3.13 -17.24
N GLU A 291 -17.56 3.34 -18.00
CA GLU A 291 -18.03 2.35 -18.99
C GLU A 291 -17.01 2.13 -20.10
N GLN A 292 -16.42 3.21 -20.64
CA GLN A 292 -15.34 3.12 -21.64
C GLN A 292 -14.12 2.39 -21.07
N TYR A 293 -13.73 2.71 -19.84
CA TYR A 293 -12.65 2.02 -19.16
C TYR A 293 -12.93 0.52 -18.98
N LYS A 294 -14.17 0.15 -18.62
CA LYS A 294 -14.58 -1.25 -18.52
C LYS A 294 -14.52 -1.99 -19.87
N GLN A 295 -14.98 -1.34 -20.95
CA GLN A 295 -14.88 -1.91 -22.29
C GLN A 295 -13.43 -2.17 -22.68
N GLU A 296 -12.52 -1.27 -22.29
CA GLU A 296 -11.12 -1.32 -22.67
C GLU A 296 -10.30 -2.30 -21.81
N TYR A 297 -10.56 -2.37 -20.50
CA TYR A 297 -9.73 -3.11 -19.53
C TYR A 297 -10.48 -4.19 -18.76
N GLY A 298 -11.78 -4.31 -18.88
CA GLY A 298 -12.59 -5.28 -18.13
C GLY A 298 -12.24 -6.74 -18.40
N SER A 299 -11.70 -7.05 -19.58
CA SER A 299 -11.23 -8.40 -19.93
C SER A 299 -10.07 -8.89 -19.06
N PHE A 300 -9.32 -7.99 -18.42
CA PHE A 300 -8.26 -8.34 -17.49
C PHE A 300 -8.76 -8.76 -16.09
N LEU A 301 -10.04 -8.58 -15.79
CA LEU A 301 -10.64 -8.99 -14.51
C LEU A 301 -10.95 -10.49 -14.54
N VAL A 302 -9.95 -11.30 -14.23
CA VAL A 302 -10.06 -12.76 -14.39
C VAL A 302 -10.58 -13.48 -13.15
N THR A 303 -10.38 -12.94 -11.94
CA THR A 303 -10.83 -13.58 -10.70
C THR A 303 -12.21 -13.09 -10.26
N ASP A 304 -12.95 -13.95 -9.52
CA ASP A 304 -14.25 -13.56 -8.95
C ASP A 304 -14.14 -12.39 -7.97
N SER A 305 -13.04 -12.33 -7.22
CA SER A 305 -12.76 -11.20 -6.32
C SER A 305 -12.61 -9.89 -7.10
N GLN A 306 -11.89 -9.90 -8.24
CA GLN A 306 -11.73 -8.73 -9.10
C GLN A 306 -13.06 -8.27 -9.68
N LYS A 307 -13.86 -9.21 -10.19
CA LYS A 307 -15.19 -8.92 -10.73
C LYS A 307 -16.13 -8.34 -9.68
N LYS A 308 -16.13 -8.89 -8.46
CA LYS A 308 -16.92 -8.36 -7.34
C LYS A 308 -16.48 -6.96 -6.91
N ARG A 309 -15.16 -6.69 -6.91
CA ARG A 309 -14.63 -5.36 -6.58
C ARG A 309 -14.98 -4.34 -7.66
N TRP A 310 -14.93 -4.76 -8.93
CA TRP A 310 -15.39 -3.92 -10.03
C TRP A 310 -16.88 -3.56 -9.88
N GLN A 311 -17.74 -4.54 -9.59
CA GLN A 311 -19.17 -4.30 -9.38
C GLN A 311 -19.41 -3.27 -8.27
N ARG A 312 -18.67 -3.37 -7.15
CA ARG A 312 -18.77 -2.35 -6.08
C ARG A 312 -18.36 -0.95 -6.55
N ILE A 313 -17.38 -0.84 -7.47
CA ILE A 313 -16.99 0.45 -8.04
C ILE A 313 -18.14 1.03 -8.85
N GLU A 314 -18.80 0.22 -9.69
CA GLU A 314 -19.97 0.63 -10.45
C GLU A 314 -21.14 1.04 -9.54
N ASP A 315 -21.45 0.22 -8.55
CA ASP A 315 -22.53 0.48 -7.58
C ASP A 315 -22.30 1.79 -6.82
N ASN A 316 -21.10 1.98 -6.29
CA ASN A 316 -20.70 3.20 -5.58
C ASN A 316 -20.75 4.44 -6.50
N PHE A 317 -20.36 4.27 -7.77
CA PHE A 317 -20.42 5.35 -8.73
C PHE A 317 -21.85 5.76 -9.01
N ALA A 318 -22.75 4.79 -9.26
CA ALA A 318 -24.19 5.02 -9.46
C ALA A 318 -24.84 5.69 -8.23
N GLU A 319 -24.57 5.16 -7.02
CA GLU A 319 -25.10 5.73 -5.77
C GLU A 319 -24.64 7.18 -5.54
N ASN A 320 -23.38 7.49 -5.82
CA ASN A 320 -22.86 8.86 -5.71
C ASN A 320 -23.48 9.80 -6.76
N MET A 321 -23.87 9.29 -7.94
CA MET A 321 -24.58 10.07 -8.95
C MET A 321 -26.04 10.33 -8.55
N GLU A 322 -26.69 9.43 -7.82
CA GLU A 322 -28.05 9.63 -7.30
C GLU A 322 -28.10 10.59 -6.10
N LYS A 323 -27.07 10.58 -5.25
CA LYS A 323 -26.94 11.46 -4.06
C LYS A 323 -26.58 12.92 -4.41
N LYS A 324 -27.03 13.45 -5.54
CA LYS A 324 -26.67 14.74 -6.15
C LYS A 324 -26.92 16.02 -5.31
N LYS A 325 -27.00 15.95 -4.00
CA LYS A 325 -26.94 17.15 -3.17
C LYS A 325 -25.51 17.36 -2.68
N PRO A 326 -24.81 18.38 -3.16
CA PRO A 326 -23.49 18.70 -2.63
C PRO A 326 -23.58 18.96 -1.13
N ILE A 327 -22.59 18.45 -0.36
CA ILE A 327 -22.48 18.78 1.06
C ILE A 327 -22.17 20.26 1.15
N ASN A 328 -23.00 21.01 1.88
CA ASN A 328 -22.71 22.41 2.13
C ASN A 328 -21.51 22.55 3.07
N PHE A 329 -20.61 23.43 2.74
CA PHE A 329 -19.46 23.82 3.57
C PHE A 329 -19.35 25.33 3.58
N THR A 330 -18.68 25.87 4.60
CA THR A 330 -18.41 27.29 4.75
C THR A 330 -16.93 27.49 5.07
N PHE A 331 -16.26 28.36 4.34
CA PHE A 331 -14.89 28.78 4.57
C PHE A 331 -14.76 30.30 4.43
N PRO A 332 -13.82 30.93 5.16
CA PRO A 332 -13.54 32.35 4.95
C PRO A 332 -12.88 32.57 3.58
N ASP A 333 -13.27 33.65 2.92
CA ASP A 333 -12.59 34.21 1.74
C ASP A 333 -11.26 34.92 2.12
N ALA A 334 -10.58 35.49 1.15
CA ALA A 334 -9.32 36.20 1.37
C ALA A 334 -9.47 37.46 2.26
N GLU A 335 -10.66 38.01 2.32
CA GLU A 335 -11.04 39.17 3.14
C GLU A 335 -11.54 38.76 4.53
N GLY A 336 -11.69 37.46 4.78
CA GLY A 336 -12.14 36.89 6.05
C GLY A 336 -13.66 36.80 6.21
N ASN A 337 -14.43 36.96 5.14
CA ASN A 337 -15.89 36.78 5.17
C ASN A 337 -16.22 35.30 4.96
N ASP A 338 -17.19 34.80 5.70
CA ASP A 338 -17.68 33.43 5.53
C ASP A 338 -18.43 33.28 4.20
N VAL A 339 -17.98 32.34 3.38
CA VAL A 339 -18.57 31.97 2.09
C VAL A 339 -19.00 30.52 2.13
N SER A 340 -20.27 30.26 1.85
CA SER A 340 -20.86 28.92 1.82
C SER A 340 -21.12 28.47 0.39
N LEU A 341 -21.00 27.17 0.13
CA LEU A 341 -21.41 26.62 -1.16
C LEU A 341 -22.88 26.92 -1.47
N SER A 342 -23.72 27.01 -0.44
CA SER A 342 -25.14 27.39 -0.57
C SER A 342 -25.37 28.80 -1.15
N ASP A 343 -24.41 29.70 -1.07
CA ASP A 343 -24.50 31.06 -1.57
C ASP A 343 -24.46 31.13 -3.11
N PHE A 344 -24.00 30.06 -3.71
CA PHE A 344 -23.93 29.88 -5.16
C PHE A 344 -25.11 29.07 -5.74
N ARG A 345 -26.21 28.94 -5.00
CA ARG A 345 -27.36 28.20 -5.51
C ARG A 345 -27.87 28.80 -6.83
N GLY A 346 -28.16 27.89 -7.78
CA GLY A 346 -28.60 28.26 -9.13
C GLY A 346 -27.46 28.54 -10.10
N LYS A 347 -26.21 28.44 -9.64
CA LYS A 347 -25.03 28.61 -10.50
C LYS A 347 -24.29 27.29 -10.70
N VAL A 348 -23.57 27.18 -11.79
CA VAL A 348 -22.50 26.19 -11.97
C VAL A 348 -21.28 26.69 -11.20
N VAL A 349 -20.81 25.91 -10.22
CA VAL A 349 -19.66 26.29 -9.40
C VAL A 349 -18.48 25.40 -9.80
N TYR A 350 -17.40 26.03 -10.26
CA TYR A 350 -16.12 25.39 -10.46
C TYR A 350 -15.25 25.63 -9.21
N ILE A 351 -14.80 24.56 -8.55
CA ILE A 351 -13.99 24.65 -7.34
C ILE A 351 -12.65 23.96 -7.62
N ASP A 352 -11.54 24.69 -7.45
CA ASP A 352 -10.20 24.14 -7.43
C ASP A 352 -9.66 24.11 -6.00
N ILE A 353 -9.06 22.96 -5.61
CA ILE A 353 -8.45 22.80 -4.28
C ILE A 353 -6.95 22.65 -4.48
N TRP A 354 -6.20 23.61 -3.98
CA TRP A 354 -4.76 23.67 -4.13
C TRP A 354 -4.02 23.88 -2.81
N ALA A 355 -2.70 23.74 -2.84
CA ALA A 355 -1.84 24.01 -1.70
C ALA A 355 -0.52 24.66 -2.13
N THR A 356 0.08 25.44 -1.24
CA THR A 356 1.32 26.18 -1.51
C THR A 356 2.50 25.28 -1.88
N TRP A 357 2.49 24.03 -1.45
CA TRP A 357 3.49 23.00 -1.75
C TRP A 357 3.15 22.15 -2.98
N CYS A 358 1.96 22.30 -3.57
CA CYS A 358 1.52 21.52 -4.73
C CYS A 358 2.08 22.12 -6.03
N GLY A 359 3.15 21.53 -6.55
CA GLY A 359 3.79 21.97 -7.78
C GLY A 359 2.87 21.93 -9.02
N PRO A 360 2.16 20.81 -9.30
CA PRO A 360 1.17 20.74 -10.38
C PRO A 360 0.08 21.81 -10.27
N CYS A 361 -0.49 22.02 -9.07
CA CYS A 361 -1.53 23.03 -8.86
C CYS A 361 -1.04 24.45 -9.22
N LYS A 362 0.19 24.79 -8.83
CA LYS A 362 0.79 26.09 -9.19
C LYS A 362 0.97 26.27 -10.70
N LYS A 363 1.20 25.19 -11.46
CA LYS A 363 1.29 25.24 -12.92
C LYS A 363 -0.08 25.46 -13.57
N GLU A 364 -1.15 25.02 -12.91
CA GLU A 364 -2.53 25.15 -13.38
C GLU A 364 -3.14 26.53 -13.08
N MET A 365 -2.65 27.22 -12.04
CA MET A 365 -3.16 28.54 -11.64
C MET A 365 -3.31 29.58 -12.77
N PRO A 366 -2.40 29.72 -13.75
CA PRO A 366 -2.60 30.64 -14.86
C PRO A 366 -3.83 30.32 -15.69
N ALA A 367 -4.13 29.03 -15.92
CA ALA A 367 -5.32 28.58 -16.64
C ALA A 367 -6.59 28.85 -15.81
N MET A 368 -6.54 28.68 -14.48
CA MET A 368 -7.64 28.99 -13.58
C MET A 368 -7.99 30.49 -13.60
N LYS A 369 -6.97 31.37 -13.54
CA LYS A 369 -7.17 32.83 -13.66
C LYS A 369 -7.75 33.23 -15.02
N ALA A 370 -7.35 32.56 -16.08
CA ALA A 370 -7.93 32.78 -17.40
C ALA A 370 -9.40 32.37 -17.45
N LEU A 371 -9.73 31.21 -16.87
CA LEU A 371 -11.12 30.73 -16.76
C LEU A 371 -11.98 31.70 -15.92
N GLU A 372 -11.48 32.16 -14.77
CA GLU A 372 -12.16 33.16 -13.95
C GLU A 372 -12.44 34.44 -14.73
N ALA A 373 -11.43 34.95 -15.44
CA ALA A 373 -11.56 36.16 -16.24
C ALA A 373 -12.57 35.99 -17.38
N GLU A 374 -12.61 34.83 -18.03
CA GLU A 374 -13.55 34.49 -19.10
C GLU A 374 -15.00 34.51 -18.62
N TYR A 375 -15.26 33.98 -17.41
CA TYR A 375 -16.60 33.83 -16.87
C TYR A 375 -16.98 34.89 -15.82
N LYS A 376 -16.15 35.89 -15.58
CA LYS A 376 -16.35 36.94 -14.57
C LYS A 376 -17.72 37.61 -14.63
N ASP A 377 -18.22 37.89 -15.82
CA ASP A 377 -19.50 38.56 -16.04
C ASP A 377 -20.68 37.57 -16.23
N ASN A 378 -20.43 36.28 -16.17
CA ASN A 378 -21.46 35.25 -16.31
C ASN A 378 -22.16 35.03 -14.95
N LYS A 379 -23.47 35.35 -14.90
CA LYS A 379 -24.25 35.23 -13.67
C LYS A 379 -24.56 33.77 -13.27
N ASP A 380 -24.43 32.86 -14.21
CA ASP A 380 -24.76 31.44 -14.02
C ASP A 380 -23.54 30.58 -13.66
N ILE A 381 -22.34 31.18 -13.64
CA ILE A 381 -21.08 30.47 -13.34
C ILE A 381 -20.35 31.20 -12.21
N ALA A 382 -19.76 30.44 -11.31
CA ALA A 382 -18.84 30.93 -10.29
C ALA A 382 -17.56 30.07 -10.32
N VAL A 383 -16.40 30.70 -10.28
CA VAL A 383 -15.08 30.06 -10.18
C VAL A 383 -14.49 30.40 -8.82
N SER A 384 -14.06 29.38 -8.07
CA SER A 384 -13.44 29.55 -6.74
C SER A 384 -12.21 28.63 -6.63
N TYR A 385 -11.12 29.18 -6.08
CA TYR A 385 -9.87 28.42 -5.89
C TYR A 385 -9.08 28.94 -4.69
#